data_72529f5753f8037c980baf0a4ee64c89
#
_entry.id   72529f5753f8037c980baf0a4ee64c89
#
_cell.length_a   1.000
_cell.length_b   1.000
_cell.length_c   1.000
_cell.angle_alpha   90.00
_cell.angle_beta   90.00
_cell.angle_gamma   90.00
#
_symmetry.space_group_name_H-M   'P 1'
#
loop_
_entity.id
_entity.type
_entity.pdbx_description
1 polymer ?
#
loop_
_entity_poly.entity_id
_entity_poly.type
_entity_poly.pdbx_seq_one_letter_code
_entity_poly.pdbx_strand_id
1 'polypeptide(L)'
;MESDWMGRYREIVAAVVLHGNVVIRTQADVADIGDGILLRHQQWQILEYIVENRDKIFSMNDISYRLNIPQSTFSKTVKLLCEHGLVEKYQAVNNRKNIILRPTDRGRELYTENSEKRVKQTFEGFFEALSGVSDEDLHAVAKAIETLDNAMLPERRQEIEVVKLER
;
A
#
# COMPACT_ATOMS: atom_id res chain seq x y z
N MET A 1 26.86 32.54 -8.46
CA MET A 1 26.82 31.18 -9.01
C MET A 1 26.16 30.30 -7.97
N GLU A 2 24.86 30.08 -8.09
CA GLU A 2 24.21 29.07 -7.24
C GLU A 2 24.82 27.72 -7.64
N SER A 3 25.49 27.08 -6.68
CA SER A 3 26.04 25.76 -6.93
C SER A 3 24.85 24.80 -7.08
N ASP A 4 24.69 24.20 -8.24
CA ASP A 4 23.73 23.14 -8.45
C ASP A 4 24.19 21.88 -7.70
N TRP A 5 23.96 21.88 -6.38
CA TRP A 5 24.36 20.77 -5.51
C TRP A 5 23.63 19.46 -5.82
N MET A 6 22.46 19.51 -6.49
CA MET A 6 21.73 18.31 -6.92
C MET A 6 22.34 17.68 -8.18
N GLY A 7 22.97 18.48 -9.06
CA GLY A 7 23.59 17.99 -10.30
C GLY A 7 22.60 17.16 -11.12
N ARG A 8 23.05 15.98 -11.55
CA ARG A 8 22.27 15.02 -12.37
C ARG A 8 20.99 14.50 -11.71
N TYR A 9 20.83 14.68 -10.41
CA TYR A 9 19.65 14.18 -9.68
C TYR A 9 18.49 15.18 -9.65
N ARG A 10 18.68 16.42 -10.09
CA ARG A 10 17.66 17.49 -10.03
C ARG A 10 16.34 17.09 -10.69
N GLU A 11 16.43 16.51 -11.88
CA GLU A 11 15.25 16.14 -12.66
C GLU A 11 14.39 15.07 -11.95
N ILE A 12 15.03 14.00 -11.46
CA ILE A 12 14.30 12.94 -10.75
C ILE A 12 13.73 13.41 -9.41
N VAL A 13 14.43 14.28 -8.69
CA VAL A 13 13.93 14.87 -7.45
C VAL A 13 12.69 15.72 -7.74
N ALA A 14 12.71 16.56 -8.77
CA ALA A 14 11.56 17.35 -9.17
C ALA A 14 10.36 16.48 -9.57
N ALA A 15 10.59 15.38 -10.31
CA ALA A 15 9.55 14.43 -10.69
C ALA A 15 8.92 13.74 -9.47
N VAL A 16 9.72 13.29 -8.51
CA VAL A 16 9.23 12.67 -7.27
C VAL A 16 8.40 13.63 -6.45
N VAL A 17 8.85 14.89 -6.28
CA VAL A 17 8.10 15.92 -5.55
C VAL A 17 6.77 16.22 -6.25
N LEU A 18 6.78 16.38 -7.58
CA LEU A 18 5.57 16.62 -8.35
C LEU A 18 4.61 15.43 -8.23
N HIS A 19 5.10 14.20 -8.33
CA HIS A 19 4.28 13.01 -8.14
C HIS A 19 3.63 12.98 -6.75
N GLY A 20 4.38 13.29 -5.69
CA GLY A 20 3.83 13.40 -4.34
C GLY A 20 2.67 14.40 -4.24
N ASN A 21 2.80 15.57 -4.88
CA ASN A 21 1.73 16.57 -4.92
C ASN A 21 0.49 16.06 -5.69
N VAL A 22 0.67 15.31 -6.78
CA VAL A 22 -0.43 14.70 -7.53
C VAL A 22 -1.15 13.67 -6.65
N VAL A 23 -0.42 12.78 -5.96
CA VAL A 23 -1.00 11.78 -5.04
C VAL A 23 -1.81 12.44 -3.95
N ILE A 24 -1.28 13.49 -3.30
CA ILE A 24 -2.00 14.24 -2.27
C ILE A 24 -3.29 14.85 -2.83
N ARG A 25 -3.24 15.42 -4.03
CA ARG A 25 -4.41 16.05 -4.68
C ARG A 25 -5.50 15.04 -5.02
N THR A 26 -5.13 13.84 -5.47
CA THR A 26 -6.07 12.80 -5.92
C THR A 26 -6.46 11.78 -4.85
N GLN A 27 -5.90 11.89 -3.64
CA GLN A 27 -6.16 10.93 -2.56
C GLN A 27 -7.64 10.79 -2.15
N ALA A 28 -8.45 11.83 -2.41
CA ALA A 28 -9.88 11.85 -2.11
C ALA A 28 -10.75 11.26 -3.22
N ASP A 29 -10.18 11.09 -4.43
CA ASP A 29 -10.91 10.57 -5.57
C ASP A 29 -11.38 9.16 -5.30
N VAL A 30 -12.58 8.86 -5.75
CA VAL A 30 -13.21 7.55 -5.63
C VAL A 30 -13.39 6.91 -7.00
N ALA A 31 -13.30 5.60 -7.06
CA ALA A 31 -13.62 4.83 -8.25
C ALA A 31 -14.61 3.74 -7.91
N ASP A 32 -15.57 3.49 -8.81
CA ASP A 32 -16.45 2.35 -8.75
C ASP A 32 -15.65 1.08 -9.04
N ILE A 33 -15.75 0.12 -8.12
CA ILE A 33 -15.10 -1.19 -8.23
C ILE A 33 -16.10 -2.31 -8.58
N GLY A 34 -17.31 -1.95 -8.95
CA GLY A 34 -18.43 -2.85 -9.22
C GLY A 34 -19.49 -2.80 -8.12
N ASP A 35 -20.71 -3.19 -8.48
CA ASP A 35 -21.88 -3.21 -7.58
C ASP A 35 -22.19 -1.86 -6.91
N GLY A 36 -21.75 -0.74 -7.50
CA GLY A 36 -21.91 0.61 -6.92
C GLY A 36 -21.03 0.86 -5.69
N ILE A 37 -20.02 0.04 -5.45
CA ILE A 37 -19.06 0.22 -4.36
C ILE A 37 -17.99 1.21 -4.78
N LEU A 38 -17.95 2.36 -4.11
CA LEU A 38 -16.98 3.42 -4.36
C LEU A 38 -15.84 3.33 -3.36
N LEU A 39 -14.63 3.08 -3.84
CA LEU A 39 -13.42 3.06 -3.00
C LEU A 39 -12.43 4.13 -3.44
N ARG A 40 -11.77 4.76 -2.45
CA ARG A 40 -10.58 5.58 -2.66
C ARG A 40 -9.37 4.71 -2.98
N HIS A 41 -8.35 5.30 -3.58
CA HIS A 41 -7.13 4.58 -3.92
C HIS A 41 -6.54 3.79 -2.72
N GLN A 42 -6.38 4.42 -1.56
CA GLN A 42 -5.85 3.76 -0.38
C GLN A 42 -6.75 2.62 0.14
N GLN A 43 -8.08 2.75 0.00
CA GLN A 43 -9.02 1.70 0.41
C GLN A 43 -8.93 0.49 -0.52
N TRP A 44 -8.78 0.73 -1.82
CA TRP A 44 -8.49 -0.31 -2.80
C TRP A 44 -7.17 -1.02 -2.48
N GLN A 45 -6.08 -0.28 -2.24
CA GLN A 45 -4.77 -0.83 -1.89
C GLN A 45 -4.83 -1.77 -0.68
N ILE A 46 -5.64 -1.45 0.33
CA ILE A 46 -5.84 -2.32 1.49
C ILE A 46 -6.56 -3.62 1.09
N LEU A 47 -7.62 -3.53 0.26
CA LEU A 47 -8.32 -4.71 -0.25
C LEU A 47 -7.37 -5.60 -1.08
N GLU A 48 -6.65 -5.01 -2.02
CA GLU A 48 -5.64 -5.66 -2.85
C GLU A 48 -4.62 -6.42 -2.00
N TYR A 49 -4.02 -5.75 -1.01
CA TYR A 49 -3.05 -6.38 -0.12
C TYR A 49 -3.62 -7.59 0.63
N ILE A 50 -4.87 -7.49 1.11
CA ILE A 50 -5.54 -8.59 1.82
C ILE A 50 -5.81 -9.76 0.86
N VAL A 51 -6.24 -9.49 -0.37
CA VAL A 51 -6.52 -10.53 -1.37
C VAL A 51 -5.24 -11.24 -1.82
N GLU A 52 -4.20 -10.49 -2.15
CA GLU A 52 -2.93 -11.03 -2.66
C GLU A 52 -2.15 -11.81 -1.58
N ASN A 53 -2.34 -11.46 -0.32
CA ASN A 53 -1.67 -12.14 0.80
C ASN A 53 -2.62 -13.05 1.60
N ARG A 54 -3.72 -13.52 1.01
CA ARG A 54 -4.75 -14.34 1.69
C ARG A 54 -4.22 -15.61 2.33
N ASP A 55 -3.14 -16.17 1.78
CA ASP A 55 -2.52 -17.41 2.29
C ASP A 55 -1.55 -17.16 3.45
N LYS A 56 -1.25 -15.91 3.74
CA LYS A 56 -0.38 -15.50 4.85
C LYS A 56 -1.20 -15.14 6.08
N ILE A 57 -0.62 -15.34 7.26
CA ILE A 57 -1.25 -14.98 8.53
C ILE A 57 -0.66 -13.64 8.99
N PHE A 58 -1.26 -12.55 8.54
CA PHE A 58 -0.92 -11.21 9.00
C PHE A 58 -2.03 -10.66 9.88
N SER A 59 -1.65 -10.08 11.02
CA SER A 59 -2.59 -9.31 11.82
C SER A 59 -2.92 -7.96 11.17
N MET A 60 -4.01 -7.32 11.61
CA MET A 60 -4.33 -5.94 11.19
C MET A 60 -3.16 -4.98 11.42
N ASN A 61 -2.41 -5.15 12.51
CA ASN A 61 -1.25 -4.32 12.81
C ASN A 61 -0.10 -4.56 11.81
N ASP A 62 0.16 -5.83 11.46
CA ASP A 62 1.20 -6.17 10.49
C ASP A 62 0.91 -5.55 9.12
N ILE A 63 -0.35 -5.63 8.66
CA ILE A 63 -0.76 -5.07 7.37
C ILE A 63 -0.68 -3.54 7.39
N SER A 64 -1.21 -2.90 8.42
CA SER A 64 -1.12 -1.45 8.62
C SER A 64 0.33 -0.96 8.58
N TYR A 65 1.22 -1.66 9.27
CA TYR A 65 2.65 -1.35 9.28
C TYR A 65 3.30 -1.52 7.91
N ARG A 66 3.02 -2.64 7.22
CA ARG A 66 3.59 -2.94 5.89
C ARG A 66 3.15 -1.95 4.82
N LEU A 67 1.90 -1.50 4.88
CA LEU A 67 1.36 -0.50 3.97
C LEU A 67 1.69 0.95 4.39
N ASN A 68 2.38 1.12 5.51
CA ASN A 68 2.67 2.43 6.09
C ASN A 68 1.43 3.31 6.25
N ILE A 69 0.30 2.71 6.64
CA ILE A 69 -0.98 3.40 6.86
C ILE A 69 -1.22 3.53 8.36
N PRO A 70 -1.53 4.73 8.89
CA PRO A 70 -1.84 4.91 10.31
C PRO A 70 -2.95 3.97 10.77
N GLN A 71 -2.77 3.31 11.92
CA GLN A 71 -3.68 2.29 12.46
C GLN A 71 -5.14 2.77 12.54
N SER A 72 -5.37 4.04 12.87
CA SER A 72 -6.71 4.61 12.93
C SER A 72 -7.38 4.68 11.55
N THR A 73 -6.64 5.06 10.51
CA THR A 73 -7.12 5.08 9.12
C THR A 73 -7.35 3.67 8.60
N PHE A 74 -6.39 2.77 8.84
CA PHE A 74 -6.50 1.36 8.47
C PHE A 74 -7.74 0.71 9.07
N SER A 75 -7.97 0.87 10.38
CA SER A 75 -9.13 0.30 11.07
C SER A 75 -10.48 0.82 10.53
N LYS A 76 -10.55 2.11 10.17
CA LYS A 76 -11.75 2.70 9.54
C LYS A 76 -12.01 2.09 8.16
N THR A 77 -10.96 1.92 7.36
CA THR A 77 -11.07 1.30 6.04
C THR A 77 -11.46 -0.18 6.15
N VAL A 78 -10.86 -0.94 7.06
CA VAL A 78 -11.24 -2.34 7.28
C VAL A 78 -12.71 -2.46 7.71
N LYS A 79 -13.19 -1.52 8.55
CA LYS A 79 -14.62 -1.48 8.90
C LYS A 79 -15.49 -1.29 7.67
N LEU A 80 -15.17 -0.33 6.80
CA LEU A 80 -15.86 -0.08 5.54
C LEU A 80 -15.86 -1.32 4.62
N LEU A 81 -14.71 -1.95 4.44
CA LEU A 81 -14.60 -3.16 3.61
C LEU A 81 -15.43 -4.33 4.15
N CYS A 82 -15.54 -4.46 5.49
CA CYS A 82 -16.42 -5.44 6.12
C CYS A 82 -17.91 -5.08 5.90
N GLU A 83 -18.27 -3.82 6.00
CA GLU A 83 -19.66 -3.35 5.74
C GLU A 83 -20.10 -3.61 4.30
N HIS A 84 -19.18 -3.52 3.35
CA HIS A 84 -19.40 -3.90 1.95
C HIS A 84 -19.34 -5.43 1.70
N GLY A 85 -19.02 -6.23 2.72
CA GLY A 85 -18.91 -7.68 2.59
C GLY A 85 -17.71 -8.15 1.75
N LEU A 86 -16.64 -7.35 1.68
CA LEU A 86 -15.43 -7.65 0.91
C LEU A 86 -14.35 -8.33 1.76
N VAL A 87 -14.36 -8.10 3.06
CA VAL A 87 -13.38 -8.60 4.02
C VAL A 87 -14.06 -9.08 5.28
N GLU A 88 -13.53 -10.11 5.89
CA GLU A 88 -13.96 -10.66 7.18
C GLU A 88 -12.83 -10.61 8.20
N LYS A 89 -13.22 -10.48 9.48
CA LYS A 89 -12.31 -10.47 10.62
C LYS A 89 -12.35 -11.81 11.35
N TYR A 90 -11.17 -12.36 11.62
CA TYR A 90 -10.99 -13.57 12.41
C TYR A 90 -10.12 -13.25 13.62
N GLN A 91 -10.31 -13.99 14.71
CA GLN A 91 -9.44 -13.92 15.88
C GLN A 91 -8.52 -15.12 15.92
N ALA A 92 -7.27 -14.91 16.25
CA ALA A 92 -6.37 -16.02 16.55
C ALA A 92 -6.84 -16.74 17.84
N VAL A 93 -6.92 -18.09 17.80
CA VAL A 93 -7.42 -18.90 18.92
C VAL A 93 -6.64 -18.62 20.22
N ASN A 94 -5.32 -18.43 20.09
CA ASN A 94 -4.41 -18.26 21.23
C ASN A 94 -4.15 -16.79 21.60
N ASN A 95 -4.63 -15.84 20.82
CA ASN A 95 -4.41 -14.41 21.07
C ASN A 95 -5.58 -13.57 20.53
N ARG A 96 -6.56 -13.29 21.40
CA ARG A 96 -7.76 -12.51 21.04
C ARG A 96 -7.47 -11.07 20.60
N LYS A 97 -6.27 -10.54 20.85
CA LYS A 97 -5.86 -9.20 20.39
C LYS A 97 -5.42 -9.19 18.93
N ASN A 98 -5.04 -10.34 18.39
CA ASN A 98 -4.62 -10.48 17.00
C ASN A 98 -5.84 -10.72 16.09
N ILE A 99 -6.25 -9.68 15.41
CA ILE A 99 -7.30 -9.75 14.39
C ILE A 99 -6.63 -10.05 13.05
N ILE A 100 -7.05 -11.14 12.43
CA ILE A 100 -6.62 -11.58 11.10
C ILE A 100 -7.70 -11.18 10.10
N LEU A 101 -7.30 -10.67 8.95
CA LEU A 101 -8.21 -10.30 7.87
C LEU A 101 -8.18 -11.36 6.78
N ARG A 102 -9.37 -11.67 6.24
CA ARG A 102 -9.50 -12.56 5.08
C ARG A 102 -10.45 -11.91 4.07
N PRO A 103 -10.16 -12.02 2.77
CA PRO A 103 -11.11 -11.59 1.77
C PRO A 103 -12.28 -12.57 1.72
N THR A 104 -13.49 -12.08 1.50
CA THR A 104 -14.64 -12.90 1.14
C THR A 104 -14.54 -13.38 -0.30
N ASP A 105 -15.42 -14.29 -0.73
CA ASP A 105 -15.54 -14.68 -2.14
C ASP A 105 -15.83 -13.46 -3.01
N ARG A 106 -16.80 -12.63 -2.60
CA ARG A 106 -17.15 -11.38 -3.26
C ARG A 106 -15.96 -10.42 -3.35
N GLY A 107 -15.17 -10.28 -2.27
CA GLY A 107 -13.98 -9.43 -2.26
C GLY A 107 -12.94 -9.90 -3.28
N ARG A 108 -12.75 -11.22 -3.43
CA ARG A 108 -11.84 -11.80 -4.42
C ARG A 108 -12.35 -11.61 -5.86
N GLU A 109 -13.63 -11.83 -6.09
CA GLU A 109 -14.26 -11.66 -7.41
C GLU A 109 -14.13 -10.21 -7.88
N LEU A 110 -14.57 -9.23 -7.08
CA LEU A 110 -14.46 -7.81 -7.43
C LEU A 110 -13.00 -7.37 -7.62
N TYR A 111 -12.07 -7.88 -6.82
CA TYR A 111 -10.65 -7.61 -7.02
C TYR A 111 -10.16 -8.15 -8.37
N THR A 112 -10.46 -9.41 -8.68
CA THR A 112 -10.02 -10.07 -9.93
C THR A 112 -10.57 -9.34 -11.17
N GLU A 113 -11.83 -8.94 -11.14
CA GLU A 113 -12.49 -8.24 -12.25
C GLU A 113 -11.93 -6.83 -12.50
N ASN A 114 -11.43 -6.17 -11.46
CA ASN A 114 -11.05 -4.77 -11.54
C ASN A 114 -9.53 -4.51 -11.48
N SER A 115 -8.73 -5.44 -10.97
CA SER A 115 -7.29 -5.22 -10.72
C SER A 115 -6.53 -4.86 -12.00
N GLU A 116 -6.67 -5.66 -13.06
CA GLU A 116 -5.98 -5.42 -14.33
C GLU A 116 -6.37 -4.07 -14.95
N LYS A 117 -7.68 -3.77 -14.97
CA LYS A 117 -8.18 -2.50 -15.51
C LYS A 117 -7.61 -1.31 -14.74
N ARG A 118 -7.57 -1.38 -13.42
CA ARG A 118 -7.07 -0.28 -12.56
C ARG A 118 -5.56 -0.09 -12.72
N VAL A 119 -4.80 -1.18 -12.75
CA VAL A 119 -3.35 -1.12 -12.99
C VAL A 119 -3.07 -0.50 -14.35
N LYS A 120 -3.74 -0.95 -15.42
CA LYS A 120 -3.59 -0.37 -16.76
C LYS A 120 -3.94 1.11 -16.78
N GLN A 121 -5.09 1.49 -16.25
CA GLN A 121 -5.51 2.91 -16.23
C GLN A 121 -4.50 3.83 -15.51
N THR A 122 -3.81 3.32 -14.50
CA THR A 122 -2.89 4.14 -13.70
C THR A 122 -1.46 4.08 -14.22
N PHE A 123 -1.00 2.92 -14.69
CA PHE A 123 0.42 2.66 -14.91
C PHE A 123 0.78 2.33 -16.37
N GLU A 124 -0.18 2.21 -17.31
CA GLU A 124 0.11 1.82 -18.69
C GLU A 124 1.15 2.75 -19.34
N GLY A 125 0.93 4.06 -19.29
CA GLY A 125 1.89 5.03 -19.82
C GLY A 125 3.24 5.03 -19.09
N PHE A 126 3.25 4.70 -17.80
CA PHE A 126 4.48 4.55 -17.02
C PHE A 126 5.25 3.28 -17.45
N PHE A 127 4.56 2.17 -17.70
CA PHE A 127 5.17 0.95 -18.21
C PHE A 127 5.73 1.14 -19.62
N GLU A 128 5.00 1.84 -20.49
CA GLU A 128 5.47 2.19 -21.83
C GLU A 128 6.75 3.04 -21.76
N ALA A 129 6.79 4.05 -20.90
CA ALA A 129 7.96 4.90 -20.71
C ALA A 129 9.19 4.12 -20.22
N LEU A 130 8.98 3.03 -19.46
CA LEU A 130 10.03 2.18 -18.92
C LEU A 130 10.36 0.96 -19.78
N SER A 131 9.68 0.73 -20.91
CA SER A 131 9.79 -0.50 -21.71
C SER A 131 11.21 -0.78 -22.25
N GLY A 132 12.04 0.26 -22.39
CA GLY A 132 13.43 0.15 -22.84
C GLY A 132 14.46 0.09 -21.69
N VAL A 133 14.00 0.12 -20.44
CA VAL A 133 14.89 0.11 -19.26
C VAL A 133 15.18 -1.34 -18.86
N SER A 134 16.44 -1.64 -18.49
CA SER A 134 16.80 -3.00 -18.06
C SER A 134 16.16 -3.36 -16.71
N ASP A 135 15.96 -4.66 -16.45
CA ASP A 135 15.44 -5.14 -15.16
C ASP A 135 16.32 -4.74 -13.98
N GLU A 136 17.64 -4.68 -14.20
CA GLU A 136 18.63 -4.23 -13.20
C GLU A 136 18.43 -2.75 -12.85
N ASP A 137 18.23 -1.89 -13.84
CA ASP A 137 17.98 -0.47 -13.63
C ASP A 137 16.60 -0.23 -13.00
N LEU A 138 15.57 -0.99 -13.40
CA LEU A 138 14.25 -0.94 -12.75
C LEU A 138 14.36 -1.31 -11.27
N HIS A 139 15.10 -2.36 -10.95
CA HIS A 139 15.36 -2.74 -9.56
C HIS A 139 16.10 -1.64 -8.78
N ALA A 140 17.10 -1.02 -9.38
CA ALA A 140 17.83 0.09 -8.77
C ALA A 140 16.93 1.30 -8.49
N VAL A 141 16.02 1.65 -9.41
CA VAL A 141 15.03 2.72 -9.22
C VAL A 141 14.07 2.38 -8.09
N ALA A 142 13.52 1.16 -8.06
CA ALA A 142 12.63 0.71 -6.99
C ALA A 142 13.31 0.80 -5.61
N LYS A 143 14.57 0.37 -5.52
CA LYS A 143 15.38 0.46 -4.30
C LYS A 143 15.66 1.91 -3.87
N ALA A 144 15.88 2.81 -4.82
CA ALA A 144 16.09 4.23 -4.54
C ALA A 144 14.82 4.87 -3.95
N ILE A 145 13.64 4.53 -4.48
CA ILE A 145 12.34 4.99 -3.94
C ILE A 145 12.14 4.45 -2.52
N GLU A 146 12.38 3.16 -2.28
CA GLU A 146 12.30 2.55 -0.93
C GLU A 146 13.23 3.26 0.06
N THR A 147 14.45 3.62 -0.37
CA THR A 147 15.40 4.36 0.46
C THR A 147 14.90 5.76 0.81
N LEU A 148 14.29 6.45 -0.16
CA LEU A 148 13.67 7.76 0.06
C LEU A 148 12.51 7.66 1.06
N ASP A 149 11.63 6.68 0.92
CA ASP A 149 10.51 6.46 1.83
C ASP A 149 11.00 6.22 3.26
N ASN A 150 12.03 5.40 3.43
CA ASN A 150 12.62 5.12 4.74
C ASN A 150 13.25 6.39 5.38
N ALA A 151 13.82 7.29 4.58
CA ALA A 151 14.37 8.56 5.06
C ALA A 151 13.29 9.56 5.47
N MET A 152 12.11 9.51 4.87
CA MET A 152 10.99 10.40 5.16
C MET A 152 10.12 9.93 6.33
N LEU A 153 10.16 8.64 6.67
CA LEU A 153 9.42 8.11 7.79
C LEU A 153 10.09 8.46 9.12
N PRO A 154 9.32 8.87 10.16
CA PRO A 154 9.89 8.98 11.49
C PRO A 154 10.48 7.61 11.89
N GLU A 155 11.61 7.64 12.60
CA GLU A 155 12.34 6.43 13.00
C GLU A 155 11.36 5.31 13.38
N ARG A 156 11.38 4.23 12.60
CA ARG A 156 10.55 3.05 12.89
C ARG A 156 10.93 2.63 14.30
N ARG A 157 9.97 2.56 15.21
CA ARG A 157 10.20 1.98 16.54
C ARG A 157 10.96 0.68 16.31
N GLN A 158 12.18 0.60 16.85
CA GLN A 158 13.00 -0.59 16.84
C GLN A 158 12.13 -1.79 17.15
N GLU A 159 12.37 -2.91 16.46
CA GLU A 159 11.72 -4.18 16.77
C GLU A 159 11.72 -4.35 18.28
N ILE A 160 10.54 -4.55 18.87
CA ILE A 160 10.42 -4.75 20.31
C ILE A 160 11.12 -6.06 20.60
N GLU A 161 12.31 -5.96 21.20
CA GLU A 161 13.04 -7.12 21.69
C GLU A 161 12.20 -7.76 22.80
N VAL A 162 11.67 -8.95 22.53
CA VAL A 162 10.81 -9.64 23.49
C VAL A 162 11.70 -10.35 24.48
N VAL A 163 11.85 -9.78 25.68
CA VAL A 163 12.52 -10.45 26.80
C VAL A 163 11.50 -11.34 27.51
N LYS A 164 11.85 -12.62 27.65
CA LYS A 164 11.08 -13.56 28.44
C LYS A 164 11.08 -13.12 29.92
N LEU A 165 9.92 -12.80 30.48
CA LEU A 165 9.78 -12.58 31.91
C LEU A 165 9.91 -13.91 32.59
N GLU A 166 11.05 -14.14 33.29
CA GLU A 166 11.18 -15.24 34.24
C GLU A 166 10.32 -14.93 35.47
N ARG A 167 9.44 -15.87 35.83
CA ARG A 167 8.63 -15.84 37.06
C ARG A 167 9.43 -16.40 38.24
#